data_5a6140d6aa135002dbee849fa986fa28
#
_entry.id   5a6140d6aa135002dbee849fa986fa28
#
_cell.length_a   1.000
_cell.length_b   1.000
_cell.length_c   1.000
_cell.angle_alpha   90.00
_cell.angle_beta   90.00
_cell.angle_gamma   90.00
#
_symmetry.space_group_name_H-M   'P 1'
#
loop_
_entity.id
_entity.type
_entity.pdbx_description
1 polymer ?
#
loop_
_entity_poly.entity_id
_entity_poly.type
_entity_poly.pdbx_seq_one_letter_code
_entity_poly.pdbx_strand_id
1 'polypeptide(L)'
;MKYRIEKDTLGEVEVPVDVYYGPQTQRSVNNFKIATDISRMPKEVIEAFAYLKKGAALANKDAGVLSPEKCELIGKVCDEILAGKLNDSFPLIVWQTGSGTQTNMNVNEVIANRAHVLTGGKLTDKEKVLLPNDDVNKSQSSNDTFPSAMHIAAYKVIAEVTIPGLESLYRALALKSEEFMKIVKIGRTHFMDATPLTLGQEFSGYAAQLEYGIRKVKDSLSHISELALGGTAVGTGINAPVNYDECVAKKISELTGLPFVTAPNKFEALATHDALVEAHGALKSVAVSLMKIANDIRMLGSGPRAGIGEIHLPENEPGSSIMPGKVNPTQCESLTMIAAQVMGNDVTISIAGSNGQFELNVFKPVIISNFLQSARLIGDGCLNFSERCVKGITPVNENIKRHLDSSLMLVTALNPKIVYYKAAAIAQKAYQENKTLREAAIESGYVTAEEFDRWVDPSKMVGKIE
;
A
#
# COMPACT_ATOMS: atom_id res chain seq x y z
N MET A 1 -11.31 2.43 38.81
CA MET A 1 -12.34 2.65 37.77
C MET A 1 -13.70 2.33 38.35
N LYS A 2 -14.75 3.04 37.94
CA LYS A 2 -16.14 2.69 38.29
C LYS A 2 -16.69 1.83 37.15
N TYR A 3 -17.50 0.83 37.53
CA TYR A 3 -18.10 -0.10 36.57
C TYR A 3 -19.62 -0.02 36.64
N ARG A 4 -20.29 -0.31 35.52
CA ARG A 4 -21.71 -0.61 35.42
C ARG A 4 -21.88 -2.08 35.08
N ILE A 5 -22.97 -2.68 35.54
CA ILE A 5 -23.32 -4.07 35.22
C ILE A 5 -24.17 -4.05 33.94
N GLU A 6 -23.72 -4.76 32.93
CA GLU A 6 -24.48 -5.03 31.71
C GLU A 6 -24.67 -6.56 31.55
N LYS A 7 -25.61 -6.97 30.70
CA LYS A 7 -25.95 -8.36 30.53
C LYS A 7 -26.05 -8.71 29.05
N ASP A 8 -25.50 -9.87 28.70
CA ASP A 8 -25.72 -10.54 27.41
C ASP A 8 -26.26 -11.95 27.60
N THR A 9 -26.26 -12.78 26.56
CA THR A 9 -26.77 -14.18 26.61
C THR A 9 -25.99 -15.10 27.54
N LEU A 10 -24.74 -14.72 27.91
CA LEU A 10 -23.88 -15.47 28.81
C LEU A 10 -23.95 -14.99 30.28
N GLY A 11 -24.76 -13.96 30.57
CA GLY A 11 -24.96 -13.43 31.90
C GLY A 11 -24.35 -12.02 32.08
N GLU A 12 -24.18 -11.63 33.34
CA GLU A 12 -23.69 -10.30 33.72
C GLU A 12 -22.18 -10.13 33.48
N VAL A 13 -21.80 -8.90 33.17
CA VAL A 13 -20.41 -8.49 33.01
C VAL A 13 -20.23 -7.04 33.44
N GLU A 14 -19.10 -6.76 34.10
CA GLU A 14 -18.70 -5.39 34.50
C GLU A 14 -18.10 -4.64 33.32
N VAL A 15 -18.68 -3.51 32.94
CA VAL A 15 -18.22 -2.62 31.89
C VAL A 15 -17.84 -1.28 32.50
N PRO A 16 -16.71 -0.63 32.13
CA PRO A 16 -16.38 0.69 32.64
C PRO A 16 -17.48 1.72 32.35
N VAL A 17 -17.76 2.62 33.30
CA VAL A 17 -18.88 3.58 33.16
C VAL A 17 -18.68 4.64 32.09
N ASP A 18 -17.41 4.90 31.71
CA ASP A 18 -17.02 6.03 30.84
C ASP A 18 -16.93 5.64 29.36
N VAL A 19 -17.21 4.38 29.00
CA VAL A 19 -17.12 3.88 27.62
C VAL A 19 -18.49 3.56 27.05
N TYR A 20 -18.64 3.75 25.72
CA TYR A 20 -19.89 3.45 25.03
C TYR A 20 -20.03 2.00 24.57
N TYR A 21 -18.96 1.19 24.60
CA TYR A 21 -19.12 -0.24 24.28
C TYR A 21 -19.87 -0.99 25.39
N GLY A 22 -20.36 -2.17 25.07
CA GLY A 22 -21.20 -2.97 25.93
C GLY A 22 -20.58 -4.31 26.35
N PRO A 23 -21.45 -5.29 26.74
CA PRO A 23 -21.01 -6.54 27.36
C PRO A 23 -20.21 -7.44 26.43
N GLN A 24 -20.57 -7.57 25.15
CA GLN A 24 -19.84 -8.45 24.22
C GLN A 24 -18.43 -7.93 23.94
N THR A 25 -18.26 -6.61 23.80
CA THR A 25 -16.94 -5.99 23.69
C THR A 25 -16.11 -6.24 24.94
N GLN A 26 -16.68 -6.06 26.13
CA GLN A 26 -15.95 -6.28 27.38
C GLN A 26 -15.49 -7.73 27.53
N ARG A 27 -16.32 -8.70 27.12
CA ARG A 27 -15.88 -10.11 27.09
C ARG A 27 -14.70 -10.34 26.17
N SER A 28 -14.70 -9.71 24.99
CA SER A 28 -13.56 -9.80 24.07
C SER A 28 -12.29 -9.22 24.67
N VAL A 29 -12.37 -8.05 25.32
CA VAL A 29 -11.27 -7.43 26.06
C VAL A 29 -10.73 -8.35 27.15
N ASN A 30 -11.60 -9.05 27.83
CA ASN A 30 -11.22 -9.99 28.89
C ASN A 30 -10.58 -11.27 28.36
N ASN A 31 -11.06 -11.76 27.20
CA ASN A 31 -10.61 -13.04 26.60
C ASN A 31 -9.31 -12.94 25.84
N PHE A 32 -9.06 -11.80 25.17
CA PHE A 32 -7.92 -11.65 24.25
C PHE A 32 -6.96 -10.58 24.76
N LYS A 33 -5.94 -11.00 25.52
CA LYS A 33 -4.89 -10.13 26.08
C LYS A 33 -3.56 -10.41 25.38
N ILE A 34 -3.55 -10.22 24.04
CA ILE A 34 -2.44 -10.56 23.17
C ILE A 34 -1.92 -9.27 22.51
N ALA A 35 -0.73 -8.82 22.84
CA ALA A 35 -0.06 -7.63 22.29
C ALA A 35 -1.02 -6.41 22.19
N THR A 36 -1.74 -6.13 23.26
CA THR A 36 -2.85 -5.15 23.30
C THR A 36 -2.42 -3.70 23.06
N ASP A 37 -1.15 -3.42 23.27
CA ASP A 37 -0.52 -2.11 23.07
C ASP A 37 -0.18 -1.81 21.60
N ILE A 38 0.06 -2.86 20.78
CA ILE A 38 0.53 -2.73 19.39
C ILE A 38 -0.40 -3.33 18.33
N SER A 39 -1.45 -4.07 18.74
CA SER A 39 -2.27 -4.87 17.79
C SER A 39 -3.74 -4.42 17.76
N ARG A 40 -4.03 -3.14 17.97
CA ARG A 40 -5.42 -2.64 17.88
C ARG A 40 -5.98 -2.82 16.48
N MET A 41 -7.29 -3.04 16.39
CA MET A 41 -8.01 -3.02 15.11
C MET A 41 -7.77 -1.68 14.40
N PRO A 42 -7.36 -1.66 13.13
CA PRO A 42 -7.13 -0.42 12.40
C PRO A 42 -8.37 0.48 12.41
N LYS A 43 -8.16 1.79 12.61
CA LYS A 43 -9.24 2.78 12.64
C LYS A 43 -10.02 2.82 11.32
N GLU A 44 -9.37 2.56 10.20
CA GLU A 44 -9.98 2.49 8.87
C GLU A 44 -11.09 1.44 8.80
N VAL A 45 -10.96 0.33 9.55
CA VAL A 45 -12.00 -0.69 9.66
C VAL A 45 -13.20 -0.17 10.45
N ILE A 46 -12.95 0.58 11.53
CA ILE A 46 -14.02 1.20 12.34
C ILE A 46 -14.76 2.28 11.52
N GLU A 47 -14.03 3.10 10.78
CA GLU A 47 -14.60 4.10 9.87
C GLU A 47 -15.43 3.42 8.76
N ALA A 48 -14.92 2.32 8.19
CA ALA A 48 -15.65 1.52 7.21
C ALA A 48 -16.97 0.95 7.78
N PHE A 49 -16.94 0.45 9.01
CA PHE A 49 -18.16 0.04 9.71
C PHE A 49 -19.14 1.20 9.91
N ALA A 50 -18.67 2.41 10.18
CA ALA A 50 -19.58 3.56 10.32
C ALA A 50 -20.31 3.86 9.00
N TYR A 51 -19.63 3.84 7.85
CA TYR A 51 -20.26 3.96 6.54
C TYR A 51 -21.25 2.81 6.29
N LEU A 52 -20.85 1.57 6.58
CA LEU A 52 -21.67 0.38 6.42
C LEU A 52 -22.94 0.45 7.27
N LYS A 53 -22.83 0.76 8.58
CA LYS A 53 -23.98 0.81 9.49
C LYS A 53 -24.93 1.95 9.13
N LYS A 54 -24.43 3.10 8.70
CA LYS A 54 -25.24 4.20 8.20
C LYS A 54 -25.97 3.81 6.91
N GLY A 55 -25.28 3.17 5.96
CA GLY A 55 -25.89 2.64 4.73
C GLY A 55 -26.96 1.58 4.99
N ALA A 56 -26.66 0.65 5.92
CA ALA A 56 -27.60 -0.38 6.34
C ALA A 56 -28.87 0.19 7.01
N ALA A 57 -28.70 1.20 7.87
CA ALA A 57 -29.85 1.86 8.49
C ALA A 57 -30.74 2.57 7.46
N LEU A 58 -30.14 3.24 6.47
CA LEU A 58 -30.87 3.87 5.37
C LEU A 58 -31.61 2.85 4.51
N ALA A 59 -30.96 1.73 4.14
CA ALA A 59 -31.58 0.66 3.36
C ALA A 59 -32.75 -0.01 4.13
N ASN A 60 -32.58 -0.29 5.42
CA ASN A 60 -33.63 -0.84 6.27
C ASN A 60 -34.79 0.13 6.48
N LYS A 61 -34.53 1.43 6.57
CA LYS A 61 -35.56 2.47 6.59
C LYS A 61 -36.37 2.46 5.27
N ASP A 62 -35.67 2.47 4.14
CA ASP A 62 -36.34 2.46 2.83
C ASP A 62 -37.12 1.19 2.58
N ALA A 63 -36.71 0.04 3.15
CA ALA A 63 -37.47 -1.20 3.15
C ALA A 63 -38.61 -1.26 4.19
N GLY A 64 -38.79 -0.21 5.01
CA GLY A 64 -39.86 -0.14 6.02
C GLY A 64 -39.68 -1.04 7.25
N VAL A 65 -38.46 -1.59 7.47
CA VAL A 65 -38.15 -2.49 8.60
C VAL A 65 -37.39 -1.80 9.74
N LEU A 66 -37.01 -0.55 9.58
CA LEU A 66 -36.44 0.31 10.60
C LEU A 66 -37.14 1.66 10.58
N SER A 67 -37.51 2.21 11.77
CA SER A 67 -38.17 3.51 11.81
C SER A 67 -37.25 4.67 11.41
N PRO A 68 -37.82 5.77 10.88
CA PRO A 68 -37.02 6.97 10.53
C PRO A 68 -36.20 7.51 11.71
N GLU A 69 -36.76 7.51 12.91
CA GLU A 69 -36.14 8.05 14.13
C GLU A 69 -34.91 7.20 14.52
N LYS A 70 -35.04 5.87 14.47
CA LYS A 70 -33.93 4.95 14.75
C LYS A 70 -32.83 5.08 13.69
N CYS A 71 -33.20 5.20 12.42
CA CYS A 71 -32.27 5.44 11.32
C CYS A 71 -31.47 6.75 11.51
N GLU A 72 -32.16 7.83 11.90
CA GLU A 72 -31.50 9.12 12.16
C GLU A 72 -30.50 9.03 13.32
N LEU A 73 -30.86 8.36 14.41
CA LEU A 73 -29.98 8.16 15.56
C LEU A 73 -28.73 7.36 15.19
N ILE A 74 -28.88 6.25 14.46
CA ILE A 74 -27.76 5.46 13.96
C ILE A 74 -26.85 6.33 13.10
N GLY A 75 -27.42 7.10 12.17
CA GLY A 75 -26.68 7.99 11.28
C GLY A 75 -25.86 9.05 12.04
N LYS A 76 -26.46 9.70 13.04
CA LYS A 76 -25.76 10.70 13.88
C LYS A 76 -24.55 10.12 14.61
N VAL A 77 -24.67 8.91 15.17
CA VAL A 77 -23.55 8.27 15.87
C VAL A 77 -22.47 7.83 14.87
N CYS A 78 -22.85 7.30 13.70
CA CYS A 78 -21.90 6.99 12.65
C CYS A 78 -21.08 8.23 12.22
N ASP A 79 -21.73 9.40 12.13
CA ASP A 79 -21.02 10.66 11.83
C ASP A 79 -20.06 11.07 12.96
N GLU A 80 -20.41 10.81 14.23
CA GLU A 80 -19.47 11.01 15.35
C GLU A 80 -18.26 10.05 15.28
N ILE A 81 -18.46 8.78 14.85
CA ILE A 81 -17.37 7.82 14.66
C ILE A 81 -16.45 8.30 13.54
N LEU A 82 -17.00 8.69 12.38
CA LEU A 82 -16.23 9.23 11.25
C LEU A 82 -15.46 10.52 11.61
N ALA A 83 -16.00 11.33 12.49
CA ALA A 83 -15.34 12.51 13.03
C ALA A 83 -14.29 12.21 14.12
N GLY A 84 -14.04 10.93 14.45
CA GLY A 84 -13.07 10.52 15.46
C GLY A 84 -13.43 10.80 16.91
N LYS A 85 -14.69 11.19 17.20
CA LYS A 85 -15.13 11.60 18.55
C LYS A 85 -15.28 10.43 19.54
N LEU A 86 -15.30 9.18 19.04
CA LEU A 86 -15.59 7.99 19.83
C LEU A 86 -14.44 6.96 19.82
N ASN A 87 -13.23 7.36 19.43
CA ASN A 87 -12.08 6.46 19.24
C ASN A 87 -11.75 5.61 20.46
N ASP A 88 -11.92 6.12 21.68
CA ASP A 88 -11.67 5.41 22.93
C ASP A 88 -12.65 4.25 23.19
N SER A 89 -13.75 4.20 22.45
CA SER A 89 -14.76 3.16 22.57
C SER A 89 -14.50 1.91 21.71
N PHE A 90 -13.37 1.86 21.00
CA PHE A 90 -12.97 0.75 20.12
C PHE A 90 -11.65 0.10 20.57
N PRO A 91 -11.67 -0.65 21.71
CA PRO A 91 -10.44 -1.17 22.34
C PRO A 91 -9.96 -2.49 21.74
N LEU A 92 -10.71 -3.11 20.81
CA LEU A 92 -10.45 -4.46 20.37
C LEU A 92 -9.18 -4.58 19.53
N ILE A 93 -8.58 -5.75 19.59
CA ILE A 93 -7.34 -6.07 18.89
C ILE A 93 -7.60 -6.98 17.68
N VAL A 94 -6.60 -7.08 16.82
CA VAL A 94 -6.62 -7.96 15.63
C VAL A 94 -6.77 -9.44 16.02
N TRP A 95 -6.13 -9.85 17.12
CA TRP A 95 -6.12 -11.23 17.64
C TRP A 95 -7.41 -11.54 18.41
N GLN A 96 -8.53 -11.60 17.69
CA GLN A 96 -9.88 -11.88 18.17
C GLN A 96 -10.48 -13.05 17.37
N THR A 97 -11.80 -13.29 17.46
CA THR A 97 -12.43 -14.28 16.59
C THR A 97 -12.20 -13.95 15.11
N GLY A 98 -11.82 -14.96 14.35
CA GLY A 98 -11.44 -14.78 12.95
C GLY A 98 -12.56 -14.33 12.00
N SER A 99 -13.81 -14.42 12.43
CA SER A 99 -14.98 -13.85 11.71
C SER A 99 -15.09 -12.32 11.87
N GLY A 100 -14.45 -11.74 12.89
CA GLY A 100 -14.57 -10.32 13.22
C GLY A 100 -15.85 -9.96 13.98
N THR A 101 -16.59 -10.95 14.49
CA THR A 101 -17.87 -10.73 15.20
C THR A 101 -17.73 -9.76 16.36
N GLN A 102 -16.66 -9.83 17.16
CA GLN A 102 -16.49 -8.91 18.29
C GLN A 102 -16.36 -7.45 17.82
N THR A 103 -15.65 -7.19 16.73
CA THR A 103 -15.56 -5.82 16.18
C THR A 103 -16.89 -5.34 15.65
N ASN A 104 -17.65 -6.18 14.92
CA ASN A 104 -19.00 -5.83 14.50
C ASN A 104 -19.89 -5.49 15.71
N MET A 105 -19.86 -6.31 16.75
CA MET A 105 -20.65 -6.05 17.96
C MET A 105 -20.15 -4.84 18.74
N ASN A 106 -18.85 -4.59 18.79
CA ASN A 106 -18.31 -3.37 19.38
C ASN A 106 -18.92 -2.11 18.73
N VAL A 107 -18.94 -2.06 17.40
CA VAL A 107 -19.57 -0.95 16.68
C VAL A 107 -21.05 -0.86 16.97
N ASN A 108 -21.78 -1.98 16.94
CA ASN A 108 -23.22 -2.02 17.25
C ASN A 108 -23.52 -1.52 18.67
N GLU A 109 -22.74 -1.96 19.66
CA GLU A 109 -22.92 -1.56 21.07
C GLU A 109 -22.62 -0.06 21.27
N VAL A 110 -21.54 0.45 20.65
CA VAL A 110 -21.20 1.87 20.71
C VAL A 110 -22.29 2.72 20.07
N ILE A 111 -22.81 2.33 18.92
CA ILE A 111 -23.90 3.06 18.25
C ILE A 111 -25.15 3.08 19.13
N ALA A 112 -25.58 1.93 19.66
CA ALA A 112 -26.78 1.84 20.47
C ALA A 112 -26.67 2.65 21.78
N ASN A 113 -25.56 2.53 22.49
CA ASN A 113 -25.33 3.21 23.75
C ASN A 113 -25.16 4.73 23.56
N ARG A 114 -24.42 5.14 22.54
CA ARG A 114 -24.25 6.57 22.26
C ARG A 114 -25.56 7.23 21.83
N ALA A 115 -26.33 6.58 20.99
CA ALA A 115 -27.65 7.04 20.57
C ALA A 115 -28.59 7.26 21.78
N HIS A 116 -28.58 6.31 22.73
CA HIS A 116 -29.35 6.44 23.97
C HIS A 116 -28.95 7.67 24.79
N VAL A 117 -27.65 7.93 24.92
CA VAL A 117 -27.15 9.12 25.61
C VAL A 117 -27.51 10.42 24.86
N LEU A 118 -27.50 10.42 23.52
CA LEU A 118 -27.92 11.56 22.71
C LEU A 118 -29.40 11.94 22.91
N THR A 119 -30.25 10.97 23.31
CA THR A 119 -31.66 11.21 23.63
C THR A 119 -31.89 11.60 25.10
N GLY A 120 -30.83 11.78 25.89
CA GLY A 120 -30.89 12.15 27.29
C GLY A 120 -30.90 10.98 28.28
N GLY A 121 -30.79 9.74 27.80
CA GLY A 121 -30.67 8.53 28.62
C GLY A 121 -29.30 8.37 29.27
N LYS A 122 -29.19 7.44 30.21
CA LYS A 122 -27.94 7.08 30.91
C LYS A 122 -27.47 5.69 30.47
N LEU A 123 -26.17 5.46 30.45
CA LEU A 123 -25.59 4.16 30.13
C LEU A 123 -26.05 3.03 31.08
N THR A 124 -26.46 3.39 32.30
CA THR A 124 -26.98 2.46 33.30
C THR A 124 -28.47 2.09 33.13
N ASP A 125 -29.19 2.75 32.21
CA ASP A 125 -30.59 2.46 31.98
C ASP A 125 -30.76 1.04 31.38
N LYS A 126 -31.76 0.29 31.86
CA LYS A 126 -32.03 -1.08 31.42
C LYS A 126 -32.62 -1.13 30.00
N GLU A 127 -33.46 -0.15 29.70
CA GLU A 127 -34.09 -0.03 28.37
C GLU A 127 -33.37 1.05 27.58
N LYS A 128 -32.96 0.70 26.37
CA LYS A 128 -32.25 1.58 25.45
C LYS A 128 -33.09 1.91 24.23
N VAL A 129 -32.92 3.09 23.66
CA VAL A 129 -33.66 3.54 22.46
C VAL A 129 -33.34 2.68 21.24
N LEU A 130 -32.11 2.15 21.17
CA LEU A 130 -31.66 1.21 20.14
C LEU A 130 -31.12 -0.07 20.79
N LEU A 131 -31.38 -1.19 20.14
CA LEU A 131 -30.82 -2.49 20.49
C LEU A 131 -29.69 -2.84 19.51
N PRO A 132 -28.49 -3.23 20.00
CA PRO A 132 -27.35 -3.54 19.12
C PRO A 132 -27.66 -4.59 18.06
N ASN A 133 -28.35 -5.67 18.42
CA ASN A 133 -28.65 -6.78 17.51
C ASN A 133 -29.88 -6.49 16.64
N ASP A 134 -30.98 -6.00 17.23
CA ASP A 134 -32.28 -5.94 16.55
C ASP A 134 -32.47 -4.67 15.71
N ASP A 135 -31.76 -3.58 16.05
CA ASP A 135 -31.85 -2.32 15.33
C ASP A 135 -30.57 -2.01 14.52
N VAL A 136 -29.39 -1.99 15.17
CA VAL A 136 -28.13 -1.61 14.51
C VAL A 136 -27.64 -2.70 13.56
N ASN A 137 -27.80 -3.98 13.94
CA ASN A 137 -27.41 -5.12 13.12
C ASN A 137 -28.55 -5.69 12.27
N LYS A 138 -29.67 -4.97 12.15
CA LYS A 138 -30.86 -5.45 11.42
C LYS A 138 -30.50 -5.80 9.97
N SER A 139 -31.02 -6.96 9.50
CA SER A 139 -30.80 -7.51 8.15
C SER A 139 -29.30 -7.85 7.85
N GLN A 140 -28.48 -8.05 8.87
CA GLN A 140 -27.04 -8.26 8.76
C GLN A 140 -26.57 -9.47 9.59
N SER A 141 -25.40 -9.98 9.26
CA SER A 141 -24.58 -10.87 10.08
C SER A 141 -23.17 -10.28 10.20
N SER A 142 -22.42 -10.66 11.23
CA SER A 142 -20.98 -10.37 11.26
C SER A 142 -20.25 -10.98 10.05
N ASN A 143 -20.79 -12.05 9.50
CA ASN A 143 -20.20 -12.79 8.39
C ASN A 143 -20.21 -12.02 7.08
N ASP A 144 -21.20 -11.15 6.84
CA ASP A 144 -21.28 -10.29 5.66
C ASP A 144 -20.85 -8.84 5.95
N THR A 145 -20.98 -8.34 7.19
CA THR A 145 -20.58 -6.98 7.53
C THR A 145 -19.07 -6.81 7.62
N PHE A 146 -18.36 -7.75 8.26
CA PHE A 146 -16.93 -7.60 8.43
C PHE A 146 -16.17 -7.64 7.09
N PRO A 147 -16.39 -8.59 6.16
CA PRO A 147 -15.76 -8.55 4.84
C PRO A 147 -16.13 -7.30 4.04
N SER A 148 -17.39 -6.83 4.14
CA SER A 148 -17.76 -5.56 3.49
C SER A 148 -17.01 -4.36 4.08
N ALA A 149 -16.81 -4.30 5.39
CA ALA A 149 -15.99 -3.28 6.04
C ALA A 149 -14.52 -3.40 5.62
N MET A 150 -14.00 -4.63 5.45
CA MET A 150 -12.65 -4.85 4.90
C MET A 150 -12.50 -4.24 3.50
N HIS A 151 -13.45 -4.49 2.61
CA HIS A 151 -13.46 -3.97 1.24
C HIS A 151 -13.56 -2.43 1.22
N ILE A 152 -14.46 -1.85 2.02
CA ILE A 152 -14.60 -0.39 2.13
C ILE A 152 -13.29 0.25 2.62
N ALA A 153 -12.68 -0.28 3.69
CA ALA A 153 -11.42 0.22 4.24
C ALA A 153 -10.27 0.08 3.23
N ALA A 154 -10.13 -1.08 2.58
CA ALA A 154 -9.10 -1.34 1.60
C ALA A 154 -9.22 -0.41 0.39
N TYR A 155 -10.42 -0.28 -0.18
CA TYR A 155 -10.68 0.61 -1.32
C TYR A 155 -10.30 2.05 -0.99
N LYS A 156 -10.77 2.56 0.14
CA LYS A 156 -10.48 3.94 0.57
C LYS A 156 -8.98 4.19 0.71
N VAL A 157 -8.25 3.33 1.41
CA VAL A 157 -6.81 3.52 1.61
C VAL A 157 -6.05 3.43 0.28
N ILE A 158 -6.42 2.52 -0.62
CA ILE A 158 -5.81 2.47 -1.95
C ILE A 158 -6.09 3.76 -2.73
N ALA A 159 -7.34 4.21 -2.79
CA ALA A 159 -7.74 5.37 -3.58
C ALA A 159 -7.20 6.70 -3.02
N GLU A 160 -7.22 6.86 -1.70
CA GLU A 160 -6.93 8.13 -1.03
C GLU A 160 -5.46 8.28 -0.59
N VAL A 161 -4.71 7.18 -0.43
CA VAL A 161 -3.33 7.19 0.07
C VAL A 161 -2.36 6.52 -0.90
N THR A 162 -2.63 5.26 -1.29
CA THR A 162 -1.67 4.46 -2.06
C THR A 162 -1.47 5.01 -3.47
N ILE A 163 -2.54 5.19 -4.22
CA ILE A 163 -2.48 5.70 -5.60
C ILE A 163 -1.88 7.11 -5.66
N PRO A 164 -2.31 8.09 -4.84
CA PRO A 164 -1.70 9.41 -4.84
C PRO A 164 -0.20 9.40 -4.54
N GLY A 165 0.25 8.56 -3.59
CA GLY A 165 1.68 8.41 -3.30
C GLY A 165 2.47 7.83 -4.47
N LEU A 166 1.96 6.78 -5.09
CA LEU A 166 2.56 6.17 -6.28
C LEU A 166 2.62 7.15 -7.46
N GLU A 167 1.55 7.90 -7.71
CA GLU A 167 1.51 8.90 -8.78
C GLU A 167 2.46 10.07 -8.52
N SER A 168 2.66 10.46 -7.25
CA SER A 168 3.65 11.46 -6.89
C SER A 168 5.07 11.00 -7.24
N LEU A 169 5.43 9.77 -6.88
CA LEU A 169 6.74 9.21 -7.18
C LEU A 169 6.94 8.99 -8.69
N TYR A 170 5.91 8.48 -9.38
CA TYR A 170 5.94 8.35 -10.84
C TYR A 170 6.26 9.67 -11.52
N ARG A 171 5.52 10.74 -11.18
CA ARG A 171 5.75 12.07 -11.77
C ARG A 171 7.16 12.60 -11.48
N ALA A 172 7.66 12.41 -10.28
CA ALA A 172 9.02 12.85 -9.91
C ALA A 172 10.09 12.13 -10.74
N LEU A 173 9.96 10.80 -10.91
CA LEU A 173 10.90 10.00 -11.72
C LEU A 173 10.80 10.33 -13.22
N ALA A 174 9.60 10.56 -13.74
CA ALA A 174 9.39 10.96 -15.14
C ALA A 174 10.05 12.33 -15.42
N LEU A 175 9.86 13.31 -14.55
CA LEU A 175 10.52 14.62 -14.65
C LEU A 175 12.05 14.50 -14.60
N LYS A 176 12.59 13.64 -13.73
CA LYS A 176 14.04 13.38 -13.69
C LYS A 176 14.55 12.68 -14.95
N SER A 177 13.74 11.79 -15.52
CA SER A 177 14.05 11.18 -16.82
C SER A 177 14.20 12.23 -17.91
N GLU A 178 13.26 13.17 -18.02
CA GLU A 178 13.32 14.27 -18.98
C GLU A 178 14.54 15.18 -18.73
N GLU A 179 14.76 15.59 -17.46
CA GLU A 179 15.88 16.46 -17.05
C GLU A 179 17.23 15.85 -17.42
N PHE A 180 17.39 14.54 -17.26
CA PHE A 180 18.66 13.84 -17.45
C PHE A 180 18.81 13.18 -18.83
N MET A 181 17.88 13.38 -19.75
CA MET A 181 17.83 12.68 -21.05
C MET A 181 19.10 12.88 -21.90
N LYS A 182 19.77 14.01 -21.76
CA LYS A 182 20.97 14.33 -22.54
C LYS A 182 22.28 13.95 -21.84
N ILE A 183 22.24 13.35 -20.65
CA ILE A 183 23.43 13.01 -19.87
C ILE A 183 23.83 11.59 -20.21
N VAL A 184 24.81 11.42 -21.09
CA VAL A 184 25.35 10.12 -21.48
C VAL A 184 26.24 9.58 -20.36
N LYS A 185 26.00 8.33 -19.97
CA LYS A 185 26.73 7.61 -18.93
C LYS A 185 27.06 6.18 -19.35
N ILE A 186 27.94 5.53 -18.61
CA ILE A 186 28.16 4.09 -18.75
C ILE A 186 26.96 3.30 -18.23
N GLY A 187 26.51 2.29 -18.97
CA GLY A 187 25.58 1.29 -18.48
C GLY A 187 26.31 0.25 -17.64
N ARG A 188 25.55 -0.46 -16.78
CA ARG A 188 26.08 -1.58 -15.97
C ARG A 188 25.12 -2.77 -16.03
N THR A 189 25.68 -3.95 -16.36
CA THR A 189 24.99 -5.25 -16.25
C THR A 189 25.86 -6.17 -15.41
N HIS A 190 25.28 -6.95 -14.50
CA HIS A 190 26.04 -7.79 -13.55
C HIS A 190 27.01 -6.99 -12.65
N PHE A 191 26.75 -5.69 -12.43
CA PHE A 191 27.68 -4.72 -11.85
C PHE A 191 28.98 -4.50 -12.65
N MET A 192 29.06 -5.02 -13.87
CA MET A 192 30.17 -4.80 -14.80
C MET A 192 29.82 -3.72 -15.81
N ASP A 193 30.87 -3.06 -16.34
CA ASP A 193 30.70 -2.03 -17.37
C ASP A 193 30.01 -2.61 -18.61
N ALA A 194 29.05 -1.88 -19.14
CA ALA A 194 28.32 -2.20 -20.34
C ALA A 194 28.35 -1.03 -21.34
N THR A 195 27.57 -1.09 -22.40
CA THR A 195 27.47 -0.01 -23.38
C THR A 195 26.78 1.24 -22.78
N PRO A 196 27.02 2.43 -23.34
CA PRO A 196 26.40 3.67 -22.86
C PRO A 196 24.88 3.68 -23.00
N LEU A 197 24.25 4.40 -22.08
CA LEU A 197 22.88 4.90 -22.13
C LEU A 197 22.87 6.31 -21.56
N THR A 198 21.72 6.98 -21.56
CA THR A 198 21.60 8.24 -20.82
C THR A 198 21.09 8.00 -19.40
N LEU A 199 21.43 8.88 -18.47
CA LEU A 199 20.86 8.87 -17.12
C LEU A 199 19.32 9.00 -17.16
N GLY A 200 18.80 9.80 -18.12
CA GLY A 200 17.36 9.90 -18.35
C GLY A 200 16.71 8.60 -18.80
N GLN A 201 17.36 7.82 -19.68
CA GLN A 201 16.88 6.49 -20.08
C GLN A 201 16.86 5.52 -18.88
N GLU A 202 17.84 5.58 -17.98
CA GLU A 202 17.86 4.78 -16.75
C GLU A 202 16.65 5.13 -15.85
N PHE A 203 16.40 6.43 -15.62
CA PHE A 203 15.25 6.90 -14.84
C PHE A 203 13.90 6.62 -15.53
N SER A 204 13.83 6.60 -16.86
CA SER A 204 12.61 6.22 -17.60
C SER A 204 12.18 4.79 -17.30
N GLY A 205 13.14 3.88 -17.10
CA GLY A 205 12.87 2.52 -16.66
C GLY A 205 12.21 2.46 -15.28
N TYR A 206 12.65 3.30 -14.34
CA TYR A 206 12.03 3.41 -13.02
C TYR A 206 10.61 3.98 -13.08
N ALA A 207 10.40 5.02 -13.89
CA ALA A 207 9.08 5.60 -14.11
C ALA A 207 8.11 4.56 -14.72
N ALA A 208 8.53 3.81 -15.72
CA ALA A 208 7.73 2.77 -16.36
C ALA A 208 7.33 1.64 -15.39
N GLN A 209 8.23 1.24 -14.46
CA GLN A 209 7.90 0.27 -13.42
C GLN A 209 6.73 0.74 -12.54
N LEU A 210 6.72 2.02 -12.17
CA LEU A 210 5.63 2.60 -11.35
C LEU A 210 4.34 2.77 -12.16
N GLU A 211 4.43 3.17 -13.42
CA GLU A 211 3.26 3.28 -14.29
C GLU A 211 2.51 1.94 -14.40
N TYR A 212 3.24 0.86 -14.65
CA TYR A 212 2.68 -0.49 -14.65
C TYR A 212 2.15 -0.92 -13.29
N GLY A 213 2.85 -0.53 -12.21
CA GLY A 213 2.40 -0.78 -10.84
C GLY A 213 1.08 -0.09 -10.52
N ILE A 214 0.95 1.20 -10.85
CA ILE A 214 -0.27 1.99 -10.65
C ILE A 214 -1.45 1.37 -11.40
N ARG A 215 -1.23 0.94 -12.65
CA ARG A 215 -2.27 0.28 -13.45
C ARG A 215 -2.77 -0.99 -12.77
N LYS A 216 -1.87 -1.89 -12.33
CA LYS A 216 -2.24 -3.12 -11.63
C LYS A 216 -3.04 -2.86 -10.34
N VAL A 217 -2.63 -1.86 -9.55
CA VAL A 217 -3.34 -1.47 -8.33
C VAL A 217 -4.74 -0.92 -8.66
N LYS A 218 -4.87 -0.09 -9.70
CA LYS A 218 -6.16 0.42 -10.16
C LYS A 218 -7.08 -0.70 -10.68
N ASP A 219 -6.53 -1.64 -11.43
CA ASP A 219 -7.30 -2.77 -12.01
C ASP A 219 -7.90 -3.66 -10.92
N SER A 220 -7.19 -3.87 -9.81
CA SER A 220 -7.67 -4.68 -8.68
C SER A 220 -8.84 -4.06 -7.89
N LEU A 221 -9.09 -2.76 -8.06
CA LEU A 221 -10.17 -2.07 -7.34
C LEU A 221 -11.57 -2.54 -7.78
N SER A 222 -11.73 -3.05 -8.98
CA SER A 222 -13.02 -3.56 -9.47
C SER A 222 -13.57 -4.68 -8.58
N HIS A 223 -12.72 -5.65 -8.23
CA HIS A 223 -13.10 -6.76 -7.36
C HIS A 223 -13.29 -6.32 -5.90
N ILE A 224 -12.45 -5.40 -5.38
CA ILE A 224 -12.64 -4.84 -4.03
C ILE A 224 -13.93 -4.02 -3.92
N SER A 225 -14.47 -3.49 -5.01
CA SER A 225 -15.73 -2.73 -4.99
C SER A 225 -16.95 -3.58 -4.68
N GLU A 226 -16.86 -4.91 -4.79
CA GLU A 226 -17.95 -5.86 -4.58
C GLU A 226 -18.16 -6.18 -3.10
N LEU A 227 -19.35 -5.89 -2.56
CA LEU A 227 -19.64 -6.05 -1.14
C LEU A 227 -20.42 -7.34 -0.84
N ALA A 228 -19.97 -8.08 0.18
CA ALA A 228 -20.64 -9.27 0.71
C ALA A 228 -21.98 -8.99 1.38
N LEU A 229 -22.23 -7.74 1.77
CA LEU A 229 -23.38 -7.31 2.56
C LEU A 229 -24.68 -7.67 1.86
N GLY A 230 -25.62 -8.22 2.65
CA GLY A 230 -26.85 -8.83 2.17
C GLY A 230 -26.81 -10.37 2.08
N GLY A 231 -25.60 -10.98 2.13
CA GLY A 231 -25.47 -12.44 2.20
C GLY A 231 -25.87 -13.02 3.55
N THR A 232 -25.86 -12.21 4.59
CA THR A 232 -26.15 -12.56 5.99
C THR A 232 -25.24 -13.67 6.52
N ALA A 233 -25.80 -14.79 7.00
CA ALA A 233 -25.05 -15.82 7.74
C ALA A 233 -24.10 -16.64 6.86
N VAL A 234 -24.57 -17.08 5.68
CA VAL A 234 -23.87 -18.03 4.79
C VAL A 234 -23.99 -17.68 3.30
N GLY A 235 -24.55 -16.53 2.95
CA GLY A 235 -24.73 -16.10 1.56
C GLY A 235 -26.15 -16.15 1.02
N THR A 236 -27.09 -16.71 1.78
CA THR A 236 -28.48 -16.89 1.33
C THR A 236 -29.39 -15.69 1.55
N GLY A 237 -28.91 -14.66 2.26
CA GLY A 237 -29.70 -13.45 2.57
C GLY A 237 -30.86 -13.70 3.55
N ILE A 238 -30.76 -14.71 4.41
CA ILE A 238 -31.83 -15.02 5.37
C ILE A 238 -32.14 -13.80 6.25
N ASN A 239 -33.43 -13.50 6.42
CA ASN A 239 -33.97 -12.37 7.19
C ASN A 239 -33.65 -10.98 6.65
N ALA A 240 -33.05 -10.85 5.47
CA ALA A 240 -32.88 -9.57 4.80
C ALA A 240 -34.12 -9.25 3.93
N PRO A 241 -34.52 -7.98 3.80
CA PRO A 241 -35.57 -7.58 2.86
C PRO A 241 -35.17 -7.86 1.40
N VAL A 242 -36.16 -7.97 0.53
CA VAL A 242 -35.93 -8.14 -0.91
C VAL A 242 -35.12 -6.96 -1.44
N ASN A 243 -34.09 -7.22 -2.26
CA ASN A 243 -33.17 -6.22 -2.84
C ASN A 243 -32.35 -5.39 -1.80
N TYR A 244 -32.27 -5.88 -0.58
CA TYR A 244 -31.50 -5.20 0.48
C TYR A 244 -30.03 -5.05 0.09
N ASP A 245 -29.43 -6.08 -0.49
CA ASP A 245 -28.02 -6.11 -0.88
C ASP A 245 -27.67 -5.05 -1.94
N GLU A 246 -28.50 -4.88 -2.97
CA GLU A 246 -28.32 -3.81 -3.97
C GLU A 246 -28.54 -2.42 -3.36
N CYS A 247 -29.59 -2.28 -2.55
CA CYS A 247 -29.93 -1.02 -1.90
C CYS A 247 -28.81 -0.57 -0.95
N VAL A 248 -28.31 -1.44 -0.09
CA VAL A 248 -27.29 -1.09 0.89
C VAL A 248 -25.93 -0.77 0.22
N ALA A 249 -25.54 -1.52 -0.81
CA ALA A 249 -24.33 -1.22 -1.58
C ALA A 249 -24.41 0.17 -2.24
N LYS A 250 -25.57 0.50 -2.83
CA LYS A 250 -25.82 1.84 -3.39
C LYS A 250 -25.72 2.94 -2.33
N LYS A 251 -26.34 2.75 -1.13
CA LYS A 251 -26.22 3.73 -0.03
C LYS A 251 -24.77 3.93 0.42
N ILE A 252 -24.00 2.85 0.52
CA ILE A 252 -22.58 2.94 0.88
C ILE A 252 -21.80 3.68 -0.21
N SER A 253 -22.09 3.41 -1.49
CA SER A 253 -21.48 4.14 -2.61
C SER A 253 -21.77 5.64 -2.55
N GLU A 254 -23.04 6.02 -2.31
CA GLU A 254 -23.45 7.42 -2.14
C GLU A 254 -22.77 8.11 -0.94
N LEU A 255 -22.64 7.42 0.19
CA LEU A 255 -22.03 7.96 1.39
C LEU A 255 -20.51 8.14 1.29
N THR A 256 -19.84 7.27 0.57
CA THR A 256 -18.38 7.26 0.43
C THR A 256 -17.89 8.02 -0.81
N GLY A 257 -18.74 8.21 -1.80
CA GLY A 257 -18.37 8.70 -3.14
C GLY A 257 -17.53 7.68 -3.95
N LEU A 258 -17.50 6.41 -3.52
CA LEU A 258 -16.74 5.33 -4.16
C LEU A 258 -17.69 4.32 -4.82
N PRO A 259 -17.28 3.62 -5.89
CA PRO A 259 -18.18 2.84 -6.75
C PRO A 259 -18.46 1.43 -6.19
N PHE A 260 -18.95 1.35 -4.97
CA PHE A 260 -19.32 0.06 -4.38
C PHE A 260 -20.59 -0.52 -5.01
N VAL A 261 -20.58 -1.82 -5.22
CA VAL A 261 -21.67 -2.61 -5.77
C VAL A 261 -21.90 -3.86 -4.91
N THR A 262 -23.05 -4.51 -5.08
CA THR A 262 -23.31 -5.79 -4.43
C THR A 262 -22.49 -6.89 -5.12
N ALA A 263 -21.85 -7.78 -4.33
CA ALA A 263 -21.11 -8.91 -4.89
C ALA A 263 -22.07 -9.84 -5.65
N PRO A 264 -21.72 -10.26 -6.87
CA PRO A 264 -22.57 -11.11 -7.70
C PRO A 264 -22.75 -12.52 -7.09
N ASN A 265 -21.79 -12.97 -6.29
CA ASN A 265 -21.84 -14.24 -5.57
C ASN A 265 -21.57 -14.03 -4.07
N LYS A 266 -22.61 -14.10 -3.26
CA LYS A 266 -22.51 -13.91 -1.81
C LYS A 266 -21.82 -15.06 -1.09
N PHE A 267 -21.82 -16.26 -1.66
CA PHE A 267 -21.17 -17.43 -1.07
C PHE A 267 -19.65 -17.31 -1.17
N GLU A 268 -19.15 -16.88 -2.31
CA GLU A 268 -17.72 -16.54 -2.49
C GLU A 268 -17.32 -15.38 -1.57
N ALA A 269 -18.07 -14.27 -1.60
CA ALA A 269 -17.72 -13.04 -0.88
C ALA A 269 -17.68 -13.20 0.66
N LEU A 270 -18.39 -14.21 1.24
CA LEU A 270 -18.33 -14.54 2.66
C LEU A 270 -17.22 -15.54 2.99
N ALA A 271 -17.02 -16.54 2.11
CA ALA A 271 -16.17 -17.69 2.38
C ALA A 271 -14.72 -17.48 2.02
N THR A 272 -14.42 -16.54 1.11
CA THR A 272 -13.06 -16.24 0.64
C THR A 272 -12.75 -14.74 0.69
N HIS A 273 -11.50 -14.36 0.43
CA HIS A 273 -11.08 -12.96 0.35
C HIS A 273 -10.13 -12.76 -0.83
N ASP A 274 -10.45 -13.40 -1.95
CA ASP A 274 -9.64 -13.41 -3.16
C ASP A 274 -9.39 -12.01 -3.70
N ALA A 275 -10.36 -11.10 -3.60
CA ALA A 275 -10.21 -9.69 -3.96
C ALA A 275 -9.07 -8.99 -3.19
N LEU A 276 -8.95 -9.25 -1.89
CA LEU A 276 -7.88 -8.68 -1.07
C LEU A 276 -6.53 -9.36 -1.33
N VAL A 277 -6.51 -10.66 -1.59
CA VAL A 277 -5.30 -11.40 -1.99
C VAL A 277 -4.78 -10.88 -3.32
N GLU A 278 -5.65 -10.72 -4.33
CA GLU A 278 -5.33 -10.16 -5.64
C GLU A 278 -4.73 -8.75 -5.53
N ALA A 279 -5.44 -7.86 -4.85
CA ALA A 279 -5.00 -6.47 -4.70
C ALA A 279 -3.68 -6.37 -3.92
N HIS A 280 -3.49 -7.21 -2.89
CA HIS A 280 -2.21 -7.24 -2.18
C HIS A 280 -1.09 -7.81 -3.05
N GLY A 281 -1.38 -8.75 -3.93
CA GLY A 281 -0.45 -9.21 -4.97
C GLY A 281 0.02 -8.08 -5.89
N ALA A 282 -0.87 -7.14 -6.25
CA ALA A 282 -0.52 -5.93 -6.97
C ALA A 282 0.39 -5.02 -6.13
N LEU A 283 0.09 -4.80 -4.84
CA LEU A 283 0.94 -4.04 -3.92
C LEU A 283 2.31 -4.68 -3.75
N LYS A 284 2.40 -6.01 -3.63
CA LYS A 284 3.68 -6.74 -3.62
C LYS A 284 4.48 -6.51 -4.89
N SER A 285 3.84 -6.55 -6.07
CA SER A 285 4.52 -6.26 -7.34
C SER A 285 5.12 -4.85 -7.37
N VAL A 286 4.42 -3.87 -6.81
CA VAL A 286 4.93 -2.52 -6.60
C VAL A 286 6.12 -2.53 -5.65
N ALA A 287 6.03 -3.21 -4.51
CA ALA A 287 7.12 -3.30 -3.53
C ALA A 287 8.42 -3.87 -4.14
N VAL A 288 8.32 -4.88 -5.02
CA VAL A 288 9.46 -5.41 -5.78
C VAL A 288 10.10 -4.33 -6.65
N SER A 289 9.30 -3.52 -7.34
CA SER A 289 9.82 -2.39 -8.15
C SER A 289 10.47 -1.32 -7.27
N LEU A 290 9.86 -0.96 -6.15
CA LEU A 290 10.40 0.03 -5.20
C LEU A 290 11.74 -0.42 -4.61
N MET A 291 11.88 -1.71 -4.29
CA MET A 291 13.14 -2.29 -3.81
C MET A 291 14.27 -2.08 -4.82
N LYS A 292 14.00 -2.37 -6.10
CA LYS A 292 14.97 -2.20 -7.19
C LYS A 292 15.31 -0.72 -7.39
N ILE A 293 14.33 0.16 -7.48
CA ILE A 293 14.52 1.59 -7.71
C ILE A 293 15.36 2.22 -6.59
N ALA A 294 15.01 1.94 -5.33
CA ALA A 294 15.73 2.47 -4.18
C ALA A 294 17.18 1.97 -4.11
N ASN A 295 17.41 0.69 -4.43
CA ASN A 295 18.77 0.12 -4.45
C ASN A 295 19.64 0.72 -5.56
N ASP A 296 19.10 0.91 -6.76
CA ASP A 296 19.85 1.53 -7.85
C ASP A 296 20.19 2.98 -7.53
N ILE A 297 19.22 3.77 -7.08
CA ILE A 297 19.45 5.18 -6.70
C ILE A 297 20.50 5.28 -5.58
N ARG A 298 20.39 4.42 -4.56
CA ARG A 298 21.38 4.36 -3.47
C ARG A 298 22.78 4.01 -3.97
N MET A 299 22.88 3.06 -4.91
CA MET A 299 24.15 2.64 -5.50
C MET A 299 24.76 3.72 -6.36
N LEU A 300 23.98 4.39 -7.22
CA LEU A 300 24.44 5.51 -8.04
C LEU A 300 24.95 6.68 -7.19
N GLY A 301 24.36 6.94 -6.04
CA GLY A 301 24.76 7.96 -5.08
C GLY A 301 25.87 7.54 -4.10
N SER A 302 26.40 6.31 -4.21
CA SER A 302 27.36 5.77 -3.24
C SER A 302 28.72 6.52 -3.29
N GLY A 303 29.35 6.66 -2.13
CA GLY A 303 30.66 7.30 -2.00
C GLY A 303 30.64 8.44 -0.99
N PRO A 304 30.95 9.70 -1.41
CA PRO A 304 31.04 10.23 -2.78
C PRO A 304 32.36 9.97 -3.50
N ARG A 305 33.45 9.63 -2.81
CA ARG A 305 34.80 9.47 -3.43
C ARG A 305 35.18 8.02 -3.70
N ALA A 306 34.76 7.09 -2.84
CA ALA A 306 35.14 5.67 -2.90
C ALA A 306 33.98 4.78 -3.39
N GLY A 307 32.97 5.35 -4.01
CA GLY A 307 31.84 4.64 -4.61
C GLY A 307 31.59 5.08 -6.06
N ILE A 308 30.37 4.85 -6.56
CA ILE A 308 29.98 5.24 -7.92
C ILE A 308 29.86 6.76 -8.04
N GLY A 309 29.09 7.40 -7.16
CA GLY A 309 28.97 8.85 -7.07
C GLY A 309 28.54 9.56 -8.35
N GLU A 310 27.70 8.92 -9.19
CA GLU A 310 27.18 9.53 -10.43
C GLU A 310 26.02 10.49 -10.20
N ILE A 311 25.36 10.36 -9.05
CA ILE A 311 24.31 11.29 -8.61
C ILE A 311 24.56 11.75 -7.19
N HIS A 312 24.11 12.95 -6.89
CA HIS A 312 24.05 13.50 -5.54
C HIS A 312 22.63 13.35 -5.00
N LEU A 313 22.50 12.83 -3.77
CA LEU A 313 21.22 12.69 -3.06
C LEU A 313 21.06 13.87 -2.09
N PRO A 314 19.81 14.31 -1.81
CA PRO A 314 19.55 15.34 -0.81
C PRO A 314 20.09 15.00 0.57
N GLU A 315 20.71 15.97 1.22
CA GLU A 315 21.20 15.87 2.60
C GLU A 315 20.08 16.23 3.57
N ASN A 316 19.37 15.24 4.10
CA ASN A 316 18.21 15.49 4.96
C ASN A 316 18.58 15.53 6.45
N GLU A 317 19.64 14.80 6.85
CA GLU A 317 20.05 14.64 8.26
C GLU A 317 21.50 14.20 8.40
N PRO A 318 22.17 14.46 9.54
CA PRO A 318 23.50 13.92 9.82
C PRO A 318 23.48 12.38 9.82
N GLY A 319 24.43 11.77 9.08
CA GLY A 319 24.44 10.31 8.86
C GLY A 319 25.27 9.50 9.83
N SER A 320 25.99 10.13 10.78
CA SER A 320 26.88 9.41 11.70
C SER A 320 27.10 10.17 13.00
N SER A 321 27.16 9.44 14.11
CA SER A 321 27.48 9.98 15.44
C SER A 321 28.99 10.19 15.65
N ILE A 322 29.87 9.58 14.84
CA ILE A 322 31.32 9.60 15.01
C ILE A 322 32.11 10.00 13.76
N MET A 323 31.47 10.11 12.60
CA MET A 323 32.08 10.51 11.33
C MET A 323 31.47 11.85 10.89
N PRO A 324 32.10 12.98 11.22
CA PRO A 324 31.57 14.31 10.89
C PRO A 324 31.41 14.50 9.37
N GLY A 325 30.27 15.04 8.95
CA GLY A 325 29.98 15.31 7.54
C GLY A 325 29.55 14.09 6.72
N LYS A 326 29.41 12.90 7.32
CA LYS A 326 28.86 11.73 6.62
C LYS A 326 27.35 11.86 6.48
N VAL A 327 26.84 11.76 5.24
CA VAL A 327 25.41 11.70 4.92
C VAL A 327 25.08 10.33 4.35
N ASN A 328 23.97 9.74 4.79
CA ASN A 328 23.53 8.41 4.35
C ASN A 328 22.32 8.53 3.41
N PRO A 329 22.10 7.55 2.52
CA PRO A 329 20.92 7.49 1.64
C PRO A 329 19.68 7.00 2.39
N THR A 330 19.32 7.63 3.52
CA THR A 330 18.32 7.16 4.49
C THR A 330 16.94 6.97 3.89
N GLN A 331 16.57 7.79 2.90
CA GLN A 331 15.30 7.65 2.19
C GLN A 331 15.24 6.35 1.37
N CYS A 332 16.34 5.97 0.74
CA CYS A 332 16.43 4.68 0.04
C CYS A 332 16.36 3.51 1.02
N GLU A 333 17.01 3.62 2.18
CA GLU A 333 16.98 2.59 3.23
C GLU A 333 15.55 2.41 3.76
N SER A 334 14.86 3.50 4.07
CA SER A 334 13.47 3.48 4.51
C SER A 334 12.56 2.78 3.47
N LEU A 335 12.67 3.14 2.20
CA LEU A 335 11.84 2.57 1.15
C LEU A 335 12.12 1.07 0.94
N THR A 336 13.36 0.62 1.08
CA THR A 336 13.70 -0.82 1.02
C THR A 336 13.15 -1.60 2.21
N MET A 337 13.11 -1.03 3.41
CA MET A 337 12.47 -1.64 4.59
C MET A 337 10.95 -1.74 4.40
N ILE A 338 10.30 -0.71 3.87
CA ILE A 338 8.87 -0.73 3.51
C ILE A 338 8.60 -1.85 2.51
N ALA A 339 9.38 -1.95 1.45
CA ALA A 339 9.22 -3.00 0.44
C ALA A 339 9.35 -4.41 1.05
N ALA A 340 10.32 -4.62 1.92
CA ALA A 340 10.50 -5.90 2.62
C ALA A 340 9.29 -6.24 3.52
N GLN A 341 8.76 -5.26 4.27
CA GLN A 341 7.58 -5.45 5.12
C GLN A 341 6.35 -5.83 4.29
N VAL A 342 6.11 -5.15 3.17
CA VAL A 342 4.98 -5.45 2.27
C VAL A 342 5.08 -6.86 1.70
N MET A 343 6.28 -7.30 1.30
CA MET A 343 6.49 -8.69 0.83
C MET A 343 6.20 -9.72 1.93
N GLY A 344 6.59 -9.43 3.18
CA GLY A 344 6.28 -10.29 4.32
C GLY A 344 4.77 -10.36 4.62
N ASN A 345 4.07 -9.23 4.55
CA ASN A 345 2.63 -9.17 4.72
C ASN A 345 1.88 -9.96 3.64
N ASP A 346 2.40 -10.00 2.41
CA ASP A 346 1.83 -10.79 1.31
C ASP A 346 1.78 -12.29 1.62
N VAL A 347 2.82 -12.81 2.24
CA VAL A 347 2.86 -14.21 2.70
C VAL A 347 1.76 -14.47 3.72
N THR A 348 1.61 -13.58 4.71
CA THR A 348 0.56 -13.68 5.72
C THR A 348 -0.83 -13.67 5.10
N ILE A 349 -1.10 -12.73 4.18
CA ILE A 349 -2.40 -12.58 3.52
C ILE A 349 -2.71 -13.78 2.63
N SER A 350 -1.73 -14.30 1.88
CA SER A 350 -1.90 -15.48 1.02
C SER A 350 -2.24 -16.73 1.83
N ILE A 351 -1.52 -16.97 2.94
CA ILE A 351 -1.81 -18.10 3.84
C ILE A 351 -3.19 -17.93 4.47
N ALA A 352 -3.51 -16.74 4.97
CA ALA A 352 -4.80 -16.46 5.60
C ALA A 352 -5.96 -16.57 4.60
N GLY A 353 -5.80 -16.09 3.37
CA GLY A 353 -6.78 -16.20 2.29
C GLY A 353 -7.06 -17.66 1.90
N SER A 354 -6.05 -18.54 1.94
CA SER A 354 -6.20 -19.96 1.62
C SER A 354 -6.95 -20.79 2.68
N ASN A 355 -7.35 -20.20 3.80
CA ASN A 355 -7.98 -20.89 4.94
C ASN A 355 -9.50 -20.65 5.10
N GLY A 356 -10.22 -20.38 4.03
CA GLY A 356 -11.68 -20.40 4.01
C GLY A 356 -12.19 -21.82 3.96
N GLN A 357 -12.91 -22.29 5.03
CA GLN A 357 -13.52 -23.60 5.05
C GLN A 357 -15.04 -23.46 4.93
N PHE A 358 -15.62 -24.19 3.97
CA PHE A 358 -17.04 -24.14 3.65
C PHE A 358 -17.51 -22.69 3.41
N GLU A 359 -18.39 -22.15 4.23
CA GLU A 359 -19.08 -20.88 4.00
C GLU A 359 -18.40 -19.67 4.71
N LEU A 360 -17.25 -19.85 5.39
CA LEU A 360 -16.61 -18.75 6.09
C LEU A 360 -15.09 -18.87 6.22
N ASN A 361 -14.38 -17.85 5.78
CA ASN A 361 -12.99 -17.62 6.18
C ASN A 361 -12.97 -16.96 7.57
N VAL A 362 -12.13 -17.49 8.47
CA VAL A 362 -11.97 -16.99 9.86
C VAL A 362 -10.59 -16.39 10.14
N PHE A 363 -9.96 -15.80 9.12
CA PHE A 363 -8.71 -15.06 9.20
C PHE A 363 -8.86 -13.56 8.85
N LYS A 364 -10.11 -13.07 8.82
CA LYS A 364 -10.43 -11.71 8.36
C LYS A 364 -9.66 -10.60 9.07
N PRO A 365 -9.53 -10.58 10.42
CA PRO A 365 -8.83 -9.50 11.11
C PRO A 365 -7.35 -9.39 10.74
N VAL A 366 -6.64 -10.50 10.59
CA VAL A 366 -5.22 -10.49 10.22
C VAL A 366 -5.03 -10.12 8.75
N ILE A 367 -5.93 -10.53 7.85
CA ILE A 367 -5.89 -10.13 6.44
C ILE A 367 -5.97 -8.61 6.33
N ILE A 368 -7.01 -8.00 6.90
CA ILE A 368 -7.23 -6.57 6.73
C ILE A 368 -6.17 -5.73 7.43
N SER A 369 -5.68 -6.13 8.59
CA SER A 369 -4.62 -5.42 9.30
C SER A 369 -3.33 -5.34 8.46
N ASN A 370 -2.88 -6.47 7.92
CA ASN A 370 -1.69 -6.52 7.07
C ASN A 370 -1.90 -5.79 5.74
N PHE A 371 -3.09 -5.87 5.17
CA PHE A 371 -3.44 -5.18 3.93
C PHE A 371 -3.34 -3.65 4.09
N LEU A 372 -4.01 -3.11 5.12
CA LEU A 372 -4.03 -1.67 5.38
C LEU A 372 -2.64 -1.13 5.73
N GLN A 373 -1.85 -1.89 6.50
CA GLN A 373 -0.46 -1.54 6.77
C GLN A 373 0.34 -1.42 5.47
N SER A 374 0.25 -2.42 4.58
CA SER A 374 0.97 -2.43 3.30
C SER A 374 0.57 -1.28 2.40
N ALA A 375 -0.75 -1.07 2.23
CA ALA A 375 -1.27 -0.02 1.36
C ALA A 375 -0.83 1.38 1.83
N ARG A 376 -0.89 1.64 3.14
CA ARG A 376 -0.45 2.90 3.74
C ARG A 376 1.07 3.08 3.62
N LEU A 377 1.86 2.06 3.95
CA LEU A 377 3.32 2.12 3.85
C LEU A 377 3.79 2.43 2.43
N ILE A 378 3.17 1.84 1.41
CA ILE A 378 3.48 2.15 0.01
C ILE A 378 3.12 3.59 -0.32
N GLY A 379 1.92 4.04 0.03
CA GLY A 379 1.46 5.39 -0.28
C GLY A 379 2.34 6.47 0.36
N ASP A 380 2.48 6.41 1.69
CA ASP A 380 3.26 7.37 2.46
C ASP A 380 4.76 7.29 2.11
N GLY A 381 5.29 6.07 1.92
CA GLY A 381 6.69 5.85 1.55
C GLY A 381 7.04 6.40 0.18
N CYS A 382 6.17 6.21 -0.82
CA CYS A 382 6.36 6.76 -2.17
C CYS A 382 6.27 8.28 -2.17
N LEU A 383 5.31 8.86 -1.45
CA LEU A 383 5.19 10.32 -1.31
C LEU A 383 6.45 10.90 -0.66
N ASN A 384 6.88 10.32 0.45
CA ASN A 384 8.07 10.77 1.17
C ASN A 384 9.35 10.63 0.32
N PHE A 385 9.53 9.52 -0.37
CA PHE A 385 10.66 9.28 -1.26
C PHE A 385 10.68 10.26 -2.45
N SER A 386 9.51 10.55 -3.02
CA SER A 386 9.34 11.58 -4.05
C SER A 386 9.84 12.94 -3.58
N GLU A 387 9.34 13.40 -2.40
CA GLU A 387 9.59 14.75 -1.89
C GLU A 387 10.98 14.92 -1.29
N ARG A 388 11.50 13.91 -0.59
CA ARG A 388 12.74 14.00 0.20
C ARG A 388 13.94 13.37 -0.47
N CYS A 389 13.76 12.66 -1.60
CA CYS A 389 14.87 12.07 -2.35
C CYS A 389 14.82 12.48 -3.81
N VAL A 390 13.86 11.94 -4.60
CA VAL A 390 13.89 11.99 -6.06
C VAL A 390 13.94 13.42 -6.60
N LYS A 391 13.09 14.32 -6.10
CA LYS A 391 13.05 15.72 -6.57
C LYS A 391 14.38 16.46 -6.41
N GLY A 392 15.16 16.12 -5.40
CA GLY A 392 16.43 16.75 -5.11
C GLY A 392 17.67 16.06 -5.71
N ILE A 393 17.49 14.97 -6.47
CA ILE A 393 18.62 14.30 -7.14
C ILE A 393 19.21 15.22 -8.20
N THR A 394 20.56 15.34 -8.20
CA THR A 394 21.32 16.03 -9.22
C THR A 394 22.44 15.15 -9.79
N PRO A 395 22.84 15.31 -11.07
CA PRO A 395 23.91 14.53 -11.66
C PRO A 395 25.28 15.07 -11.22
N VAL A 396 26.24 14.16 -11.01
CA VAL A 396 27.66 14.50 -10.79
C VAL A 396 28.41 14.30 -12.10
N ASN A 397 28.35 15.29 -12.96
CA ASN A 397 28.83 15.20 -14.36
C ASN A 397 30.31 14.82 -14.46
N GLU A 398 31.14 15.23 -13.52
CA GLU A 398 32.59 14.88 -13.48
C GLU A 398 32.80 13.37 -13.30
N ASN A 399 32.05 12.74 -12.36
CA ASN A 399 32.16 11.31 -12.14
C ASN A 399 31.55 10.52 -13.30
N ILE A 400 30.38 10.95 -13.82
CA ILE A 400 29.76 10.36 -15.00
C ILE A 400 30.73 10.35 -16.17
N LYS A 401 31.35 11.49 -16.47
CA LYS A 401 32.32 11.60 -17.55
C LYS A 401 33.56 10.73 -17.33
N ARG A 402 34.12 10.75 -16.12
CA ARG A 402 35.30 9.92 -15.77
C ARG A 402 35.02 8.43 -15.99
N HIS A 403 33.85 7.92 -15.55
CA HIS A 403 33.50 6.52 -15.74
C HIS A 403 33.28 6.19 -17.22
N LEU A 404 32.63 7.07 -17.97
CA LEU A 404 32.38 6.89 -19.39
C LEU A 404 33.68 6.84 -20.18
N ASP A 405 34.57 7.82 -19.97
CA ASP A 405 35.85 7.92 -20.67
C ASP A 405 36.78 6.72 -20.36
N SER A 406 36.69 6.14 -19.17
CA SER A 406 37.50 5.00 -18.73
C SER A 406 36.96 3.64 -19.23
N SER A 407 35.74 3.59 -19.77
CA SER A 407 35.11 2.34 -20.11
C SER A 407 35.69 1.67 -21.35
N LEU A 408 36.09 0.40 -21.21
CA LEU A 408 36.56 -0.40 -22.33
C LEU A 408 35.41 -0.85 -23.25
N MET A 409 34.14 -0.78 -22.79
CA MET A 409 32.96 -1.24 -23.54
C MET A 409 32.56 -0.29 -24.67
N LEU A 410 33.14 0.92 -24.72
CA LEU A 410 33.01 1.80 -25.87
C LEU A 410 33.61 1.18 -27.16
N VAL A 411 34.47 0.17 -27.03
CA VAL A 411 35.00 -0.62 -28.17
C VAL A 411 33.88 -1.25 -29.01
N THR A 412 32.70 -1.46 -28.44
CA THR A 412 31.54 -2.01 -29.14
C THR A 412 31.17 -1.21 -30.40
N ALA A 413 31.43 0.10 -30.40
CA ALA A 413 31.22 0.98 -31.57
C ALA A 413 32.10 0.57 -32.77
N LEU A 414 33.21 -0.09 -32.54
CA LEU A 414 34.14 -0.54 -33.59
C LEU A 414 33.71 -1.87 -34.26
N ASN A 415 32.83 -2.68 -33.64
CA ASN A 415 32.42 -3.99 -34.18
C ASN A 415 31.94 -3.93 -35.63
N PRO A 416 31.11 -2.97 -36.06
CA PRO A 416 30.66 -2.89 -37.47
C PRO A 416 31.77 -2.46 -38.44
N LYS A 417 32.92 -1.97 -37.95
CA LYS A 417 33.99 -1.39 -38.76
C LYS A 417 35.20 -2.33 -38.90
N ILE A 418 35.60 -3.00 -37.82
CA ILE A 418 36.82 -3.82 -37.79
C ILE A 418 36.58 -5.29 -37.40
N VAL A 419 35.35 -5.73 -37.22
CA VAL A 419 34.84 -7.01 -36.74
C VAL A 419 35.12 -7.28 -35.25
N TYR A 420 34.29 -8.15 -34.65
CA TYR A 420 34.25 -8.43 -33.22
C TYR A 420 35.60 -8.81 -32.59
N TYR A 421 36.34 -9.74 -33.22
CA TYR A 421 37.59 -10.26 -32.66
C TYR A 421 38.70 -9.20 -32.60
N LYS A 422 38.78 -8.29 -33.55
CA LYS A 422 39.75 -7.19 -33.54
C LYS A 422 39.39 -6.17 -32.44
N ALA A 423 38.09 -5.84 -32.29
CA ALA A 423 37.60 -5.01 -31.22
C ALA A 423 37.90 -5.62 -29.84
N ALA A 424 37.66 -6.93 -29.67
CA ALA A 424 38.00 -7.65 -28.44
C ALA A 424 39.50 -7.60 -28.12
N ALA A 425 40.38 -7.77 -29.13
CA ALA A 425 41.83 -7.66 -28.95
C ALA A 425 42.27 -6.25 -28.49
N ILE A 426 41.61 -5.17 -29.00
CA ILE A 426 41.87 -3.81 -28.56
C ILE A 426 41.49 -3.64 -27.07
N ALA A 427 40.26 -4.10 -26.65
CA ALA A 427 39.84 -4.01 -25.28
C ALA A 427 40.73 -4.79 -24.31
N GLN A 428 41.14 -6.02 -24.69
CA GLN A 428 42.08 -6.84 -23.92
C GLN A 428 43.46 -6.15 -23.75
N LYS A 429 44.00 -5.60 -24.85
CA LYS A 429 45.27 -4.87 -24.82
C LYS A 429 45.16 -3.64 -23.88
N ALA A 430 44.08 -2.86 -24.01
CA ALA A 430 43.86 -1.69 -23.14
C ALA A 430 43.81 -2.10 -21.66
N TYR A 431 43.12 -3.18 -21.32
CA TYR A 431 43.03 -3.70 -19.96
C TYR A 431 44.38 -4.18 -19.42
N GLN A 432 45.06 -5.05 -20.19
CA GLN A 432 46.32 -5.68 -19.76
C GLN A 432 47.47 -4.66 -19.58
N GLU A 433 47.53 -3.65 -20.45
CA GLU A 433 48.59 -2.64 -20.46
C GLU A 433 48.22 -1.36 -19.68
N ASN A 434 47.02 -1.35 -19.04
CA ASN A 434 46.48 -0.19 -18.33
C ASN A 434 46.49 1.09 -19.19
N LYS A 435 46.08 0.95 -20.45
CA LYS A 435 45.98 2.05 -21.43
C LYS A 435 44.52 2.45 -21.64
N THR A 436 44.34 3.64 -22.19
CA THR A 436 43.01 4.03 -22.70
C THR A 436 42.63 3.19 -23.91
N LEU A 437 41.33 3.05 -24.15
CA LEU A 437 40.82 2.35 -25.31
C LEU A 437 41.35 2.97 -26.63
N ARG A 438 41.47 4.30 -26.68
CA ARG A 438 41.98 5.05 -27.80
C ARG A 438 43.44 4.72 -28.10
N GLU A 439 44.32 4.74 -27.09
CA GLU A 439 45.74 4.39 -27.24
C GLU A 439 45.90 2.96 -27.74
N ALA A 440 45.22 1.98 -27.13
CA ALA A 440 45.31 0.60 -27.53
C ALA A 440 44.77 0.37 -28.95
N ALA A 441 43.72 1.09 -29.36
CA ALA A 441 43.16 1.01 -30.69
C ALA A 441 44.13 1.50 -31.77
N ILE A 442 44.76 2.64 -31.56
CA ILE A 442 45.77 3.21 -32.49
C ILE A 442 46.99 2.28 -32.56
N GLU A 443 47.52 1.85 -31.44
CA GLU A 443 48.68 0.94 -31.39
C GLU A 443 48.41 -0.42 -32.01
N SER A 444 47.18 -0.87 -32.06
CA SER A 444 46.77 -2.12 -32.71
C SER A 444 46.97 -2.08 -34.24
N GLY A 445 47.02 -0.89 -34.83
CA GLY A 445 47.06 -0.69 -36.27
C GLY A 445 45.74 -0.97 -36.99
N TYR A 446 44.67 -1.28 -36.26
CA TYR A 446 43.35 -1.58 -36.85
C TYR A 446 42.53 -0.37 -37.19
N VAL A 447 42.80 0.78 -36.53
CA VAL A 447 42.13 2.07 -36.73
C VAL A 447 43.12 3.19 -36.61
N THR A 448 42.88 4.30 -37.32
CA THR A 448 43.63 5.56 -37.13
C THR A 448 43.03 6.37 -35.99
N ALA A 449 43.71 7.41 -35.52
CA ALA A 449 43.22 8.32 -34.51
C ALA A 449 41.90 9.00 -34.96
N GLU A 450 41.85 9.47 -36.23
CA GLU A 450 40.68 10.13 -36.82
C GLU A 450 39.48 9.15 -36.98
N GLU A 451 39.77 7.91 -37.32
CA GLU A 451 38.72 6.86 -37.41
C GLU A 451 38.18 6.55 -36.03
N PHE A 452 39.03 6.37 -35.02
CA PHE A 452 38.61 6.15 -33.65
C PHE A 452 37.71 7.28 -33.16
N ASP A 453 38.18 8.52 -33.23
CA ASP A 453 37.47 9.70 -32.74
C ASP A 453 36.09 9.91 -33.45
N ARG A 454 36.02 9.50 -34.73
CA ARG A 454 34.77 9.57 -35.50
C ARG A 454 33.79 8.43 -35.20
N TRP A 455 34.27 7.20 -34.92
CA TRP A 455 33.47 6.02 -34.77
C TRP A 455 33.07 5.74 -33.31
N VAL A 456 33.93 6.08 -32.36
CA VAL A 456 33.70 5.87 -30.94
C VAL A 456 33.15 7.17 -30.33
N ASP A 457 31.88 7.43 -30.60
CA ASP A 457 31.14 8.55 -30.06
C ASP A 457 30.03 8.01 -29.14
N PRO A 458 30.19 8.11 -27.82
CA PRO A 458 29.19 7.56 -26.88
C PRO A 458 27.80 8.12 -27.06
N SER A 459 27.67 9.37 -27.55
CA SER A 459 26.37 10.00 -27.81
C SER A 459 25.56 9.32 -28.92
N LYS A 460 26.24 8.60 -29.83
CA LYS A 460 25.63 7.82 -30.91
C LYS A 460 25.32 6.37 -30.53
N MET A 461 25.73 5.94 -29.32
CA MET A 461 25.55 4.57 -28.84
C MET A 461 24.29 4.41 -27.98
N VAL A 462 23.57 5.46 -27.66
CA VAL A 462 22.43 5.47 -26.73
C VAL A 462 21.06 5.24 -27.41
N GLY A 463 21.04 4.91 -28.71
CA GLY A 463 19.81 4.74 -29.48
C GLY A 463 19.12 6.06 -29.81
N LYS A 464 17.81 6.02 -30.08
CA LYS A 464 17.02 7.24 -30.30
C LYS A 464 16.70 7.88 -28.97
N ILE A 465 17.03 9.16 -28.85
CA ILE A 465 16.60 10.04 -27.75
C ILE A 465 15.43 10.83 -28.31
N GLU A 466 14.20 10.43 -27.98
CA GLU A 466 12.99 11.16 -28.32
C GLU A 466 12.65 12.16 -27.23
#